data_ad48a16206159b69f2bec889ca2b9a40
#
_entry.id   ad48a16206159b69f2bec889ca2b9a40
#
_cell.length_a   1.000
_cell.length_b   1.000
_cell.length_c   1.000
_cell.angle_alpha   90.00
_cell.angle_beta   90.00
_cell.angle_gamma   90.00
#
_symmetry.space_group_name_H-M   'P 1'
#
loop_
_entity.id
_entity.type
_entity.pdbx_description
1 polymer ?
#
loop_
_entity_poly.entity_id
_entity_poly.type
_entity_poly.pdbx_seq_one_letter_code
_entity_poly.pdbx_strand_id
1 'polypeptide(L)'
;MARDTKRISAIIACYRDEPAIPIMHARLTAVFQKIGVDYEIIFVNDCSPDNAAAVLSDLAARDPNVVVINHTRNFGSQSAFTSGMAIASGDAAVLLDGDLQDPPELIESFYQKWQTGFDVVYGIRVKRDATLFLKFAYKAFYRVFRATSYVPMPLDAGDFSLLDRKVIDALNAMPENNRFIRGLRTWVGFRQAGVPYVRPERMFGRTTNSLLRNLGWARKAVFSFSYMPLDIITGLALVTVVISILGIIFQIVARLVAPQSVPSGFTTLIVLILFVGGIQLLCLSIIGSYLAHIYDEVKRRPAYIVQSILNDPRQRDEAAGPRGDGMKAVTERAHPPTPHA
;
A
#
# COMPACT_ATOMS: atom_id res chain seq x y z
N MET A 1 14.89 23.78 23.78
CA MET A 1 13.69 23.49 24.59
C MET A 1 12.88 22.42 23.91
N ALA A 2 12.66 21.26 24.54
CA ALA A 2 11.74 20.26 24.02
C ALA A 2 10.34 20.91 23.95
N ARG A 3 9.58 20.71 22.86
CA ARG A 3 8.19 21.15 22.79
C ARG A 3 7.41 20.39 23.86
N ASP A 4 6.77 21.07 24.79
CA ASP A 4 5.92 20.45 25.83
C ASP A 4 4.66 19.82 25.22
N THR A 5 4.23 20.27 24.04
CA THR A 5 3.05 19.78 23.31
C THR A 5 3.47 18.89 22.12
N LYS A 6 2.84 17.71 22.02
CA LYS A 6 3.00 16.81 20.87
C LYS A 6 2.40 17.44 19.61
N ARG A 7 3.04 17.19 18.45
CA ARG A 7 2.54 17.61 17.15
C ARG A 7 2.07 16.43 16.33
N ILE A 8 0.92 16.56 15.65
CA ILE A 8 0.36 15.53 14.79
C ILE A 8 0.22 16.08 13.37
N SER A 9 0.67 15.30 12.37
CA SER A 9 0.46 15.56 10.95
C SER A 9 -0.75 14.76 10.47
N ALA A 10 -1.80 15.40 9.95
CA ALA A 10 -2.85 14.70 9.19
C ALA A 10 -2.49 14.72 7.71
N ILE A 11 -2.40 13.55 7.07
CA ILE A 11 -2.06 13.39 5.65
C ILE A 11 -3.29 12.89 4.91
N ILE A 12 -3.81 13.71 3.99
CA ILE A 12 -5.06 13.45 3.27
C ILE A 12 -4.77 13.29 1.77
N ALA A 13 -5.07 12.10 1.23
CA ALA A 13 -4.98 11.85 -0.20
C ALA A 13 -6.26 12.32 -0.90
N CYS A 14 -6.15 13.32 -1.80
CA CYS A 14 -7.28 13.95 -2.47
C CYS A 14 -7.29 13.65 -3.98
N TYR A 15 -8.39 13.07 -4.46
CA TYR A 15 -8.66 12.87 -5.88
C TYR A 15 -10.16 12.81 -6.15
N ARG A 16 -10.72 13.85 -6.78
CA ARG A 16 -12.16 14.07 -7.01
C ARG A 16 -12.96 14.22 -5.72
N ASP A 17 -12.37 14.90 -4.76
CA ASP A 17 -12.92 15.10 -3.43
C ASP A 17 -13.09 16.59 -3.10
N GLU A 18 -13.15 17.49 -4.12
CA GLU A 18 -13.27 18.94 -3.95
C GLU A 18 -14.30 19.36 -2.88
N PRO A 19 -15.58 18.88 -2.89
CA PRO A 19 -16.57 19.28 -1.89
C PRO A 19 -16.26 18.81 -0.48
N ALA A 20 -15.44 17.76 -0.33
CA ALA A 20 -15.09 17.19 0.97
C ALA A 20 -13.95 17.96 1.67
N ILE A 21 -13.11 18.66 0.92
CA ILE A 21 -11.90 19.34 1.44
C ILE A 21 -12.23 20.33 2.57
N PRO A 22 -13.15 21.29 2.42
CA PRO A 22 -13.45 22.24 3.50
C PRO A 22 -14.04 21.57 4.75
N ILE A 23 -14.84 20.52 4.55
CA ILE A 23 -15.46 19.75 5.64
C ILE A 23 -14.36 18.97 6.38
N MET A 24 -13.46 18.31 5.67
CA MET A 24 -12.33 17.57 6.24
C MET A 24 -11.46 18.51 7.08
N HIS A 25 -11.08 19.67 6.54
CA HIS A 25 -10.31 20.68 7.25
C HIS A 25 -10.98 21.10 8.56
N ALA A 26 -12.26 21.48 8.51
CA ALA A 26 -13.00 21.94 9.70
C ALA A 26 -13.08 20.83 10.78
N ARG A 27 -13.36 19.58 10.37
CA ARG A 27 -13.44 18.44 11.30
C ARG A 27 -12.09 18.10 11.92
N LEU A 28 -11.01 18.09 11.13
CA LEU A 28 -9.65 17.83 11.64
C LEU A 28 -9.21 18.92 12.62
N THR A 29 -9.43 20.19 12.28
CA THR A 29 -9.13 21.33 13.16
C THR A 29 -9.85 21.21 14.49
N ALA A 30 -11.16 20.90 14.47
CA ALA A 30 -11.94 20.71 15.69
C ALA A 30 -11.41 19.55 16.55
N VAL A 31 -11.02 18.43 15.92
CA VAL A 31 -10.46 17.27 16.63
C VAL A 31 -9.13 17.61 17.27
N PHE A 32 -8.20 18.26 16.57
CA PHE A 32 -6.89 18.61 17.13
C PHE A 32 -7.00 19.64 18.24
N GLN A 33 -7.89 20.62 18.11
CA GLN A 33 -8.17 21.59 19.18
C GLN A 33 -8.73 20.90 20.43
N LYS A 34 -9.66 19.92 20.24
CA LYS A 34 -10.21 19.13 21.35
C LYS A 34 -9.17 18.28 22.05
N ILE A 35 -8.24 17.68 21.31
CA ILE A 35 -7.14 16.88 21.87
C ILE A 35 -6.09 17.77 22.56
N GLY A 36 -5.97 19.04 22.15
CA GLY A 36 -5.01 19.99 22.69
C GLY A 36 -3.58 19.74 22.23
N VAL A 37 -3.37 19.36 20.97
CA VAL A 37 -2.06 19.13 20.35
C VAL A 37 -1.74 20.15 19.27
N ASP A 38 -0.46 20.40 19.03
CA ASP A 38 -0.01 21.09 17.82
C ASP A 38 -0.29 20.22 16.60
N TYR A 39 -0.61 20.84 15.46
CA TYR A 39 -0.94 20.07 14.27
C TYR A 39 -0.51 20.73 12.97
N GLU A 40 -0.45 19.91 11.93
CA GLU A 40 -0.44 20.33 10.54
C GLU A 40 -1.36 19.41 9.73
N ILE A 41 -1.98 19.97 8.70
CA ILE A 41 -2.89 19.26 7.80
C ILE A 41 -2.27 19.27 6.39
N ILE A 42 -1.81 18.12 5.95
CA ILE A 42 -1.11 17.95 4.67
C ILE A 42 -2.10 17.36 3.65
N PHE A 43 -2.66 18.20 2.81
CA PHE A 43 -3.46 17.76 1.68
C PHE A 43 -2.56 17.43 0.49
N VAL A 44 -2.68 16.22 -0.02
CA VAL A 44 -1.98 15.79 -1.22
C VAL A 44 -2.97 15.71 -2.38
N ASN A 45 -2.94 16.71 -3.24
CA ASN A 45 -3.69 16.74 -4.48
C ASN A 45 -3.00 15.87 -5.54
N ASP A 46 -3.56 14.69 -5.78
CA ASP A 46 -3.01 13.73 -6.74
C ASP A 46 -3.46 14.06 -8.18
N CYS A 47 -3.22 15.30 -8.60
CA CYS A 47 -3.62 15.85 -9.89
C CYS A 47 -5.12 15.65 -10.17
N SER A 48 -5.95 16.08 -9.24
CA SER A 48 -7.40 15.95 -9.33
C SER A 48 -7.94 16.77 -10.52
N PRO A 49 -8.87 16.22 -11.34
CA PRO A 49 -9.42 16.90 -12.49
C PRO A 49 -10.55 17.89 -12.15
N ASP A 50 -10.99 17.94 -10.89
CA ASP A 50 -11.95 18.90 -10.35
C ASP A 50 -11.26 20.20 -9.88
N ASN A 51 -11.98 21.08 -9.21
CA ASN A 51 -11.44 22.35 -8.74
C ASN A 51 -10.66 22.24 -7.39
N ALA A 52 -10.28 21.02 -6.97
CA ALA A 52 -9.60 20.79 -5.69
C ALA A 52 -8.32 21.65 -5.53
N ALA A 53 -7.55 21.86 -6.61
CA ALA A 53 -6.33 22.66 -6.56
C ALA A 53 -6.59 24.10 -6.13
N ALA A 54 -7.65 24.75 -6.65
CA ALA A 54 -8.02 26.13 -6.27
C ALA A 54 -8.53 26.18 -4.82
N VAL A 55 -9.38 25.23 -4.41
CA VAL A 55 -9.91 25.15 -3.04
C VAL A 55 -8.77 24.98 -2.04
N LEU A 56 -7.80 24.10 -2.33
CA LEU A 56 -6.64 23.87 -1.49
C LEU A 56 -5.72 25.07 -1.41
N SER A 57 -5.50 25.78 -2.54
CA SER A 57 -4.70 27.01 -2.57
C SER A 57 -5.30 28.10 -1.68
N ASP A 58 -6.60 28.27 -1.76
CA ASP A 58 -7.36 29.23 -0.95
C ASP A 58 -7.30 28.89 0.54
N LEU A 59 -7.38 27.60 0.85
CA LEU A 59 -7.29 27.09 2.22
C LEU A 59 -5.89 27.31 2.81
N ALA A 60 -4.85 27.01 2.05
CA ALA A 60 -3.46 27.23 2.46
C ALA A 60 -3.12 28.72 2.66
N ALA A 61 -3.76 29.61 1.90
CA ALA A 61 -3.60 31.06 2.07
C ALA A 61 -4.23 31.57 3.38
N ARG A 62 -5.27 30.90 3.88
CA ARG A 62 -6.02 31.31 5.09
C ARG A 62 -5.54 30.64 6.35
N ASP A 63 -5.03 29.40 6.27
CA ASP A 63 -4.56 28.63 7.44
C ASP A 63 -3.09 28.22 7.25
N PRO A 64 -2.18 28.79 8.06
CA PRO A 64 -0.78 28.44 7.99
C PRO A 64 -0.47 26.98 8.42
N ASN A 65 -1.39 26.29 9.10
CA ASN A 65 -1.22 24.87 9.45
C ASN A 65 -1.55 23.94 8.27
N VAL A 66 -2.13 24.47 7.19
CA VAL A 66 -2.44 23.70 5.98
C VAL A 66 -1.23 23.71 5.04
N VAL A 67 -0.76 22.52 4.71
CA VAL A 67 0.28 22.28 3.70
C VAL A 67 -0.38 21.59 2.51
N VAL A 68 -0.06 22.01 1.28
CA VAL A 68 -0.61 21.40 0.07
C VAL A 68 0.51 20.90 -0.82
N ILE A 69 0.47 19.61 -1.15
CA ILE A 69 1.35 19.00 -2.15
C ILE A 69 0.53 18.78 -3.42
N ASN A 70 0.96 19.34 -4.54
CA ASN A 70 0.38 19.06 -5.85
C ASN A 70 1.27 18.10 -6.62
N HIS A 71 0.73 16.99 -7.09
CA HIS A 71 1.41 16.05 -7.98
C HIS A 71 1.25 16.45 -9.44
N THR A 72 2.23 16.09 -10.28
CA THR A 72 2.20 16.39 -11.73
C THR A 72 1.17 15.56 -12.50
N ARG A 73 0.76 14.42 -11.99
CA ARG A 73 -0.30 13.54 -12.50
C ARG A 73 -0.86 12.69 -11.38
N ASN A 74 -1.92 11.92 -11.63
CA ASN A 74 -2.41 10.93 -10.69
C ASN A 74 -1.41 9.76 -10.57
N PHE A 75 -0.83 9.58 -9.37
CA PHE A 75 0.07 8.50 -8.99
C PHE A 75 -0.60 7.48 -8.07
N GLY A 76 -1.81 7.78 -7.56
CA GLY A 76 -2.60 6.94 -6.64
C GLY A 76 -2.36 7.25 -5.17
N SER A 77 -3.33 6.85 -4.33
CA SER A 77 -3.35 7.18 -2.89
C SER A 77 -2.11 6.75 -2.12
N GLN A 78 -1.50 5.60 -2.47
CA GLN A 78 -0.28 5.13 -1.80
C GLN A 78 0.91 6.07 -2.03
N SER A 79 1.02 6.64 -3.24
CA SER A 79 2.01 7.66 -3.57
C SER A 79 1.71 8.99 -2.88
N ALA A 80 0.43 9.36 -2.78
CA ALA A 80 -0.01 10.54 -2.06
C ALA A 80 0.34 10.46 -0.57
N PHE A 81 0.06 9.33 0.09
CA PHE A 81 0.48 9.12 1.48
C PHE A 81 2.01 9.14 1.62
N THR A 82 2.73 8.55 0.67
CA THR A 82 4.20 8.55 0.69
C THR A 82 4.77 9.95 0.59
N SER A 83 4.26 10.80 -0.32
CA SER A 83 4.72 12.18 -0.44
C SER A 83 4.38 13.03 0.79
N GLY A 84 3.20 12.80 1.38
CA GLY A 84 2.81 13.44 2.64
C GLY A 84 3.71 13.04 3.81
N MET A 85 4.01 11.75 3.97
CA MET A 85 4.91 11.25 5.02
C MET A 85 6.34 11.80 4.88
N ALA A 86 6.80 12.04 3.64
CA ALA A 86 8.15 12.55 3.38
C ALA A 86 8.36 13.99 3.90
N ILE A 87 7.30 14.79 4.03
CA ILE A 87 7.39 16.18 4.51
C ILE A 87 6.74 16.39 5.88
N ALA A 88 6.02 15.39 6.40
CA ALA A 88 5.36 15.46 7.69
C ALA A 88 6.37 15.74 8.81
N SER A 89 6.10 16.75 9.66
CA SER A 89 6.99 17.21 10.74
C SER A 89 6.51 16.81 12.15
N GLY A 90 5.31 16.21 12.27
CA GLY A 90 4.72 15.83 13.56
C GLY A 90 5.43 14.66 14.24
N ASP A 91 5.26 14.52 15.56
CA ASP A 91 5.70 13.35 16.34
C ASP A 91 4.96 12.06 15.93
N ALA A 92 3.78 12.21 15.33
CA ALA A 92 3.02 11.15 14.69
C ALA A 92 2.30 11.70 13.45
N ALA A 93 1.93 10.82 12.52
CA ALA A 93 1.08 11.18 11.40
C ALA A 93 -0.15 10.28 11.28
N VAL A 94 -1.27 10.88 10.86
CA VAL A 94 -2.51 10.16 10.57
C VAL A 94 -2.72 10.17 9.06
N LEU A 95 -2.96 8.99 8.49
CA LEU A 95 -3.29 8.82 7.07
C LEU A 95 -4.80 8.72 6.90
N LEU A 96 -5.39 9.54 6.01
CA LEU A 96 -6.84 9.55 5.73
C LEU A 96 -7.09 9.65 4.22
N ASP A 97 -8.15 8.96 3.77
CA ASP A 97 -8.72 9.21 2.43
C ASP A 97 -9.54 10.51 2.43
N GLY A 98 -9.51 11.29 1.34
CA GLY A 98 -10.20 12.59 1.23
C GLY A 98 -11.73 12.52 1.14
N ASP A 99 -12.31 11.31 1.05
CA ASP A 99 -13.74 11.07 0.77
C ASP A 99 -14.68 11.10 2.00
N LEU A 100 -14.16 11.48 3.17
CA LEU A 100 -14.90 11.56 4.45
C LEU A 100 -15.47 10.21 4.96
N GLN A 101 -15.09 9.09 4.36
CA GLN A 101 -15.52 7.77 4.83
C GLN A 101 -14.72 7.27 6.05
N ASP A 102 -13.57 7.85 6.29
CA ASP A 102 -12.77 7.61 7.49
C ASP A 102 -12.98 8.81 8.45
N PRO A 103 -13.72 8.63 9.57
CA PRO A 103 -14.14 9.74 10.41
C PRO A 103 -12.95 10.36 11.16
N PRO A 104 -12.66 11.67 10.98
CA PRO A 104 -11.57 12.33 11.69
C PRO A 104 -11.66 12.25 13.21
N GLU A 105 -12.85 12.14 13.75
CA GLU A 105 -13.11 12.05 15.20
C GLU A 105 -12.47 10.80 15.83
N LEU A 106 -12.21 9.75 15.04
CA LEU A 106 -11.54 8.54 15.51
C LEU A 106 -10.07 8.79 15.89
N ILE A 107 -9.50 9.90 15.41
CA ILE A 107 -8.13 10.31 15.74
C ILE A 107 -7.96 10.50 17.26
N GLU A 108 -8.99 10.94 17.97
CA GLU A 108 -8.95 11.03 19.43
C GLU A 108 -8.65 9.67 20.07
N SER A 109 -9.35 8.61 19.64
CA SER A 109 -9.09 7.24 20.11
C SER A 109 -7.73 6.70 19.68
N PHE A 110 -7.27 7.09 18.47
CA PHE A 110 -5.93 6.73 18.01
C PHE A 110 -4.86 7.40 18.88
N TYR A 111 -5.01 8.68 19.16
CA TYR A 111 -4.10 9.45 20.00
C TYR A 111 -4.00 8.85 21.40
N GLN A 112 -5.13 8.54 22.05
CA GLN A 112 -5.15 7.90 23.35
C GLN A 112 -4.39 6.58 23.36
N LYS A 113 -4.59 5.71 22.35
CA LYS A 113 -3.85 4.45 22.24
C LYS A 113 -2.37 4.66 21.97
N TRP A 114 -1.99 5.64 21.14
CA TRP A 114 -0.60 6.00 20.89
C TRP A 114 0.10 6.42 22.18
N GLN A 115 -0.55 7.21 23.03
CA GLN A 115 -0.01 7.61 24.34
C GLN A 115 0.21 6.41 25.28
N THR A 116 -0.51 5.30 25.11
CA THR A 116 -0.26 4.07 25.87
C THR A 116 0.91 3.24 25.37
N GLY A 117 1.69 3.77 24.40
CA GLY A 117 2.92 3.16 23.89
C GLY A 117 2.73 2.22 22.70
N PHE A 118 1.60 2.33 21.96
CA PHE A 118 1.48 1.72 20.64
C PHE A 118 2.09 2.64 19.58
N ASP A 119 2.83 2.07 18.65
CA ASP A 119 3.55 2.82 17.61
C ASP A 119 2.71 2.98 16.35
N VAL A 120 1.75 2.08 16.16
CA VAL A 120 0.80 2.08 15.05
C VAL A 120 -0.60 1.84 15.62
N VAL A 121 -1.53 2.75 15.31
CA VAL A 121 -2.95 2.58 15.65
C VAL A 121 -3.77 2.69 14.37
N TYR A 122 -4.55 1.65 14.04
CA TYR A 122 -5.30 1.60 12.78
C TYR A 122 -6.79 1.31 12.99
N GLY A 123 -7.61 1.80 12.05
CA GLY A 123 -9.04 1.55 12.05
C GLY A 123 -9.40 0.15 11.54
N ILE A 124 -10.26 -0.57 12.28
CA ILE A 124 -10.87 -1.84 11.88
C ILE A 124 -12.31 -1.60 11.49
N ARG A 125 -12.69 -1.90 10.25
CA ARG A 125 -14.06 -1.74 9.73
C ARG A 125 -14.95 -2.88 10.24
N VAL A 126 -15.89 -2.60 11.16
CA VAL A 126 -16.71 -3.63 11.81
C VAL A 126 -18.03 -3.94 11.12
N LYS A 127 -18.49 -3.15 10.13
CA LYS A 127 -19.71 -3.41 9.38
C LYS A 127 -19.47 -3.43 7.88
N ARG A 128 -19.77 -4.56 7.26
CA ARG A 128 -19.93 -4.71 5.81
C ARG A 128 -21.25 -5.43 5.56
N ASP A 129 -22.20 -4.74 4.95
CA ASP A 129 -23.35 -5.39 4.34
C ASP A 129 -22.88 -6.04 3.04
N ALA A 130 -22.47 -7.30 3.14
CA ALA A 130 -22.10 -8.12 2.00
C ALA A 130 -23.00 -9.36 1.97
N THR A 131 -23.34 -9.83 0.77
CA THR A 131 -24.07 -11.09 0.58
C THR A 131 -23.32 -12.26 1.23
N LEU A 132 -24.01 -13.30 1.66
CA LEU A 132 -23.42 -14.47 2.31
C LEU A 132 -22.30 -15.10 1.47
N PHE A 133 -22.49 -15.18 0.15
CA PHE A 133 -21.49 -15.69 -0.79
C PHE A 133 -20.21 -14.83 -0.80
N LEU A 134 -20.35 -13.50 -0.82
CA LEU A 134 -19.23 -12.58 -0.81
C LEU A 134 -18.48 -12.62 0.52
N LYS A 135 -19.20 -12.76 1.64
CA LYS A 135 -18.59 -12.97 2.98
C LYS A 135 -17.77 -14.26 3.04
N PHE A 136 -18.29 -15.35 2.44
CA PHE A 136 -17.56 -16.61 2.37
C PHE A 136 -16.31 -16.49 1.48
N ALA A 137 -16.42 -15.88 0.31
CA ALA A 137 -15.31 -15.66 -0.61
C ALA A 137 -14.21 -14.79 0.04
N TYR A 138 -14.58 -13.72 0.73
CA TYR A 138 -13.62 -12.91 1.50
C TYR A 138 -12.96 -13.71 2.62
N LYS A 139 -13.74 -14.48 3.40
CA LYS A 139 -13.20 -15.30 4.49
C LYS A 139 -12.23 -16.37 3.98
N ALA A 140 -12.54 -17.01 2.86
CA ALA A 140 -11.67 -17.98 2.20
C ALA A 140 -10.37 -17.32 1.69
N PHE A 141 -10.50 -16.21 0.95
CA PHE A 141 -9.35 -15.44 0.46
C PHE A 141 -8.42 -15.02 1.60
N TYR A 142 -8.97 -14.41 2.67
CA TYR A 142 -8.18 -13.96 3.79
C TYR A 142 -7.54 -15.10 4.58
N ARG A 143 -8.21 -16.26 4.68
CA ARG A 143 -7.63 -17.44 5.32
C ARG A 143 -6.44 -18.00 4.54
N VAL A 144 -6.57 -18.08 3.21
CA VAL A 144 -5.47 -18.48 2.32
C VAL A 144 -4.35 -17.45 2.36
N PHE A 145 -4.66 -16.17 2.21
CA PHE A 145 -3.68 -15.10 2.25
C PHE A 145 -2.91 -15.06 3.58
N ARG A 146 -3.60 -15.21 4.72
CA ARG A 146 -2.96 -15.26 6.05
C ARG A 146 -2.04 -16.48 6.21
N ALA A 147 -2.40 -17.61 5.63
CA ALA A 147 -1.59 -18.83 5.70
C ALA A 147 -0.34 -18.77 4.81
N THR A 148 -0.36 -17.95 3.77
CA THR A 148 0.68 -17.88 2.72
C THR A 148 1.47 -16.58 2.71
N SER A 149 0.99 -15.54 3.41
CA SER A 149 1.71 -14.26 3.57
C SER A 149 2.74 -14.40 4.70
N TYR A 150 3.96 -13.95 4.45
CA TYR A 150 4.99 -13.86 5.48
C TYR A 150 4.78 -12.66 6.44
N VAL A 151 3.75 -11.83 6.18
CA VAL A 151 3.37 -10.68 7.02
C VAL A 151 1.94 -10.91 7.57
N PRO A 152 1.73 -10.95 8.90
CA PRO A 152 0.41 -11.15 9.50
C PRO A 152 -0.44 -9.86 9.40
N MET A 153 -0.94 -9.54 8.21
CA MET A 153 -1.76 -8.34 8.02
C MET A 153 -3.11 -8.44 8.74
N PRO A 154 -3.52 -7.39 9.48
CA PRO A 154 -4.84 -7.33 10.08
C PRO A 154 -5.93 -7.36 9.00
N LEU A 155 -6.94 -8.23 9.21
CA LEU A 155 -8.13 -8.30 8.37
C LEU A 155 -8.96 -7.03 8.59
N ASP A 156 -9.63 -6.53 7.55
CA ASP A 156 -10.52 -5.35 7.60
C ASP A 156 -9.87 -4.02 8.01
N ALA A 157 -8.53 -3.96 8.11
CA ALA A 157 -7.79 -2.72 8.30
C ALA A 157 -7.65 -1.95 6.98
N GLY A 158 -7.94 -0.64 7.03
CA GLY A 158 -7.70 0.32 5.95
C GLY A 158 -6.31 0.96 6.02
N ASP A 159 -6.07 1.97 5.17
CA ASP A 159 -4.90 2.84 5.27
C ASP A 159 -5.06 3.83 6.44
N PHE A 160 -6.30 4.11 6.88
CA PHE A 160 -6.60 4.96 8.01
C PHE A 160 -5.91 4.49 9.27
N SER A 161 -4.88 5.21 9.67
CA SER A 161 -4.02 4.85 10.80
C SER A 161 -3.21 6.04 11.29
N LEU A 162 -2.88 6.04 12.59
CA LEU A 162 -1.89 6.90 13.21
C LEU A 162 -0.57 6.12 13.29
N LEU A 163 0.49 6.74 12.83
CA LEU A 163 1.85 6.21 12.79
C LEU A 163 2.77 7.10 13.62
N ASP A 164 3.51 6.53 14.56
CA ASP A 164 4.59 7.22 15.29
C ASP A 164 5.71 7.68 14.34
N ARG A 165 6.46 8.71 14.71
CA ARG A 165 7.58 9.25 13.93
C ARG A 165 8.56 8.16 13.51
N LYS A 166 8.96 7.28 14.41
CA LYS A 166 9.89 6.19 14.10
C LYS A 166 9.35 5.20 13.06
N VAL A 167 8.03 5.02 13.00
CA VAL A 167 7.39 4.19 11.96
C VAL A 167 7.42 4.91 10.63
N ILE A 168 7.13 6.21 10.61
CA ILE A 168 7.20 7.05 9.41
C ILE A 168 8.61 7.04 8.84
N ASP A 169 9.61 7.24 9.69
CA ASP A 169 11.02 7.27 9.28
C ASP A 169 11.46 5.91 8.72
N ALA A 170 11.04 4.80 9.35
CA ALA A 170 11.29 3.46 8.83
C ALA A 170 10.60 3.24 7.46
N LEU A 171 9.34 3.68 7.31
CA LEU A 171 8.64 3.59 6.03
C LEU A 171 9.29 4.46 4.95
N ASN A 172 9.71 5.68 5.29
CA ASN A 172 10.37 6.58 4.34
C ASN A 172 11.74 6.07 3.89
N ALA A 173 12.45 5.31 4.74
CA ALA A 173 13.73 4.68 4.40
C ALA A 173 13.60 3.48 3.45
N MET A 174 12.40 2.93 3.25
CA MET A 174 12.18 1.80 2.34
C MET A 174 12.20 2.27 0.88
N PRO A 175 13.01 1.63 0.02
CA PRO A 175 13.23 2.07 -1.36
C PRO A 175 12.15 1.61 -2.36
N GLU A 176 11.18 0.80 -1.92
CA GLU A 176 10.18 0.20 -2.80
C GLU A 176 9.31 1.25 -3.49
N ASN A 177 9.21 1.16 -4.81
CA ASN A 177 8.34 2.01 -5.62
C ASN A 177 6.88 1.52 -5.60
N ASN A 178 6.70 0.21 -5.57
CA ASN A 178 5.38 -0.40 -5.56
C ASN A 178 4.83 -0.54 -4.13
N ARG A 179 4.62 0.59 -3.46
CA ARG A 179 4.26 0.64 -2.06
C ARG A 179 2.83 0.16 -1.80
N PHE A 180 2.68 -0.66 -0.77
CA PHE A 180 1.41 -1.04 -0.17
C PHE A 180 1.50 -0.80 1.34
N ILE A 181 1.15 0.41 1.76
CA ILE A 181 1.44 0.93 3.12
C ILE A 181 0.91 0.03 4.23
N ARG A 182 -0.27 -0.59 4.04
CA ARG A 182 -0.82 -1.55 5.03
C ARG A 182 0.11 -2.74 5.29
N GLY A 183 0.69 -3.29 4.22
CA GLY A 183 1.64 -4.38 4.31
C GLY A 183 2.96 -3.92 4.93
N LEU A 184 3.51 -2.82 4.42
CA LEU A 184 4.76 -2.23 4.92
C LEU A 184 4.65 -1.85 6.40
N ARG A 185 3.55 -1.21 6.81
CA ARG A 185 3.23 -0.88 8.20
C ARG A 185 3.28 -2.11 9.11
N THR A 186 2.79 -3.26 8.62
CA THR A 186 2.83 -4.50 9.39
C THR A 186 4.22 -5.13 9.36
N TRP A 187 4.91 -5.04 8.22
CA TRP A 187 6.24 -5.60 8.01
C TRP A 187 7.30 -4.98 8.94
N VAL A 188 7.22 -3.67 9.22
CA VAL A 188 8.16 -2.99 10.13
C VAL A 188 8.13 -3.49 11.58
N GLY A 189 7.10 -4.26 11.98
CA GLY A 189 7.09 -5.01 13.24
C GLY A 189 6.90 -4.22 14.52
N PHE A 190 6.59 -2.91 14.48
CA PHE A 190 6.30 -2.09 15.65
C PHE A 190 5.01 -2.51 16.36
N ARG A 191 4.83 -2.07 17.63
CA ARG A 191 3.64 -2.39 18.43
C ARG A 191 2.39 -1.77 17.81
N GLN A 192 1.43 -2.62 17.43
CA GLN A 192 0.23 -2.20 16.71
C GLN A 192 -1.05 -2.45 17.52
N ALA A 193 -2.02 -1.55 17.40
CA ALA A 193 -3.35 -1.71 17.98
C ALA A 193 -4.43 -1.34 16.97
N GLY A 194 -5.52 -2.11 16.94
CA GLY A 194 -6.71 -1.79 16.15
C GLY A 194 -7.76 -1.06 16.96
N VAL A 195 -8.50 -0.15 16.31
CA VAL A 195 -9.68 0.52 16.87
C VAL A 195 -10.87 0.23 15.95
N PRO A 196 -11.89 -0.45 16.46
CA PRO A 196 -13.08 -0.75 15.65
C PRO A 196 -13.88 0.52 15.35
N TYR A 197 -14.35 0.66 14.10
CA TYR A 197 -15.26 1.73 13.71
C TYR A 197 -16.24 1.29 12.62
N VAL A 198 -17.37 1.99 12.55
CA VAL A 198 -18.35 1.83 11.48
C VAL A 198 -17.99 2.85 10.40
N ARG A 199 -17.68 2.37 9.18
CA ARG A 199 -17.40 3.25 8.04
C ARG A 199 -18.70 3.90 7.56
N PRO A 200 -18.84 5.25 7.58
CA PRO A 200 -19.99 5.93 7.03
C PRO A 200 -20.09 5.73 5.52
N GLU A 201 -21.27 5.95 4.97
CA GLU A 201 -21.44 6.02 3.53
C GLU A 201 -20.71 7.24 2.95
N ARG A 202 -20.31 7.13 1.68
CA ARG A 202 -19.63 8.23 1.00
C ARG A 202 -20.58 9.41 0.85
N MET A 203 -20.15 10.60 1.31
CA MET A 203 -20.98 11.81 1.23
C MET A 203 -21.00 12.40 -0.20
N PHE A 204 -19.89 12.27 -0.94
CA PHE A 204 -19.73 12.86 -2.28
C PHE A 204 -19.09 11.87 -3.24
N GLY A 205 -19.36 12.07 -4.55
CA GLY A 205 -18.73 11.29 -5.61
C GLY A 205 -19.33 9.89 -5.83
N ARG A 206 -18.83 9.20 -6.87
CA ARG A 206 -19.21 7.81 -7.19
C ARG A 206 -18.06 6.88 -6.83
N THR A 207 -18.40 5.68 -6.35
CA THR A 207 -17.37 4.67 -6.09
C THR A 207 -16.63 4.32 -7.39
N THR A 208 -15.32 4.48 -7.37
CA THR A 208 -14.46 4.09 -8.49
C THR A 208 -14.02 2.63 -8.42
N ASN A 209 -14.43 1.91 -7.36
CA ASN A 209 -14.06 0.50 -7.16
C ASN A 209 -14.95 -0.43 -7.99
N SER A 210 -14.37 -1.05 -9.02
CA SER A 210 -14.95 -2.19 -9.76
C SER A 210 -14.40 -3.51 -9.24
N LEU A 211 -15.10 -4.62 -9.52
CA LEU A 211 -14.62 -5.98 -9.19
C LEU A 211 -13.22 -6.26 -9.79
N LEU A 212 -12.97 -5.81 -11.02
CA LEU A 212 -11.67 -5.95 -11.69
C LEU A 212 -10.56 -5.15 -10.96
N ARG A 213 -10.88 -3.96 -10.45
CA ARG A 213 -9.92 -3.15 -9.68
C ARG A 213 -9.62 -3.80 -8.33
N ASN A 214 -10.63 -4.35 -7.64
CA ASN A 214 -10.44 -5.11 -6.40
C ASN A 214 -9.57 -6.35 -6.62
N LEU A 215 -9.74 -7.06 -7.75
CA LEU A 215 -8.88 -8.18 -8.13
C LEU A 215 -7.43 -7.72 -8.39
N GLY A 216 -7.26 -6.56 -9.02
CA GLY A 216 -5.94 -5.92 -9.19
C GLY A 216 -5.25 -5.62 -7.86
N TRP A 217 -5.98 -5.08 -6.89
CA TRP A 217 -5.46 -4.85 -5.53
C TRP A 217 -5.09 -6.15 -4.80
N ALA A 218 -5.95 -7.19 -4.90
CA ALA A 218 -5.69 -8.50 -4.33
C ALA A 218 -4.42 -9.12 -4.94
N ARG A 219 -4.28 -9.06 -6.29
CA ARG A 219 -3.08 -9.50 -7.00
C ARG A 219 -1.84 -8.75 -6.49
N LYS A 220 -1.88 -7.43 -6.42
CA LYS A 220 -0.76 -6.62 -5.92
C LYS A 220 -0.34 -7.06 -4.52
N ALA A 221 -1.28 -7.24 -3.59
CA ALA A 221 -1.00 -7.69 -2.22
C ALA A 221 -0.35 -9.08 -2.18
N VAL A 222 -0.85 -10.03 -2.99
CA VAL A 222 -0.30 -11.39 -3.07
C VAL A 222 1.14 -11.37 -3.60
N PHE A 223 1.38 -10.69 -4.72
CA PHE A 223 2.72 -10.65 -5.33
C PHE A 223 3.76 -9.88 -4.49
N SER A 224 3.32 -8.89 -3.69
CA SER A 224 4.24 -8.11 -2.84
C SER A 224 4.58 -8.80 -1.51
N PHE A 225 3.67 -9.64 -0.96
CA PHE A 225 3.82 -10.18 0.41
C PHE A 225 3.63 -11.70 0.50
N SER A 226 3.67 -12.44 -0.60
CA SER A 226 3.54 -13.89 -0.59
C SER A 226 4.35 -14.53 -1.70
N TYR A 227 5.06 -15.61 -1.37
CA TYR A 227 5.72 -16.49 -2.34
C TYR A 227 4.80 -17.60 -2.85
N MET A 228 3.55 -17.67 -2.35
CA MET A 228 2.59 -18.73 -2.71
C MET A 228 2.46 -18.98 -4.22
N PRO A 229 2.40 -17.96 -5.11
CA PRO A 229 2.32 -18.23 -6.54
C PRO A 229 3.55 -18.99 -7.09
N LEU A 230 4.75 -18.73 -6.54
CA LEU A 230 5.97 -19.47 -6.89
C LEU A 230 5.96 -20.88 -6.31
N ASP A 231 5.49 -21.04 -5.08
CA ASP A 231 5.36 -22.36 -4.41
C ASP A 231 4.35 -23.25 -5.17
N ILE A 232 3.25 -22.68 -5.67
CA ILE A 232 2.28 -23.39 -6.51
C ILE A 232 2.94 -23.88 -7.81
N ILE A 233 3.74 -23.04 -8.47
CA ILE A 233 4.49 -23.44 -9.67
C ILE A 233 5.39 -24.62 -9.36
N THR A 234 6.16 -24.50 -8.28
CA THR A 234 7.11 -25.53 -7.86
C THR A 234 6.38 -26.84 -7.54
N GLY A 235 5.28 -26.77 -6.80
CA GLY A 235 4.44 -27.94 -6.49
C GLY A 235 3.85 -28.58 -7.76
N LEU A 236 3.32 -27.77 -8.68
CA LEU A 236 2.76 -28.25 -9.94
C LEU A 236 3.83 -28.91 -10.83
N ALA A 237 5.02 -28.35 -10.90
CA ALA A 237 6.16 -28.92 -11.60
C ALA A 237 6.56 -30.28 -11.04
N LEU A 238 6.68 -30.39 -9.70
CA LEU A 238 7.00 -31.67 -9.05
C LEU A 238 5.96 -32.74 -9.30
N VAL A 239 4.66 -32.40 -9.19
CA VAL A 239 3.56 -33.32 -9.51
C VAL A 239 3.62 -33.78 -10.96
N THR A 240 3.86 -32.86 -11.90
CA THR A 240 3.98 -33.18 -13.33
C THR A 240 5.16 -34.10 -13.61
N VAL A 241 6.31 -33.87 -12.96
CA VAL A 241 7.49 -34.74 -13.08
C VAL A 241 7.19 -36.16 -12.57
N VAL A 242 6.56 -36.27 -11.39
CA VAL A 242 6.20 -37.58 -10.82
C VAL A 242 5.23 -38.33 -11.74
N ILE A 243 4.17 -37.66 -12.22
CA ILE A 243 3.20 -38.26 -13.17
C ILE A 243 3.90 -38.71 -14.45
N SER A 244 4.82 -37.90 -14.97
CA SER A 244 5.59 -38.23 -16.19
C SER A 244 6.47 -39.46 -15.99
N ILE A 245 7.18 -39.57 -14.88
CA ILE A 245 8.02 -40.73 -14.55
C ILE A 245 7.16 -42.01 -14.43
N LEU A 246 6.02 -41.94 -13.70
CA LEU A 246 5.10 -43.06 -13.58
C LEU A 246 4.52 -43.44 -14.90
N GLY A 247 4.17 -42.48 -15.75
CA GLY A 247 3.67 -42.73 -17.11
C GLY A 247 4.72 -43.41 -18.01
N ILE A 248 5.97 -43.01 -17.93
CA ILE A 248 7.10 -43.63 -18.65
C ILE A 248 7.27 -45.09 -18.20
N ILE A 249 7.32 -45.34 -16.90
CA ILE A 249 7.46 -46.68 -16.34
C ILE A 249 6.29 -47.56 -16.78
N PHE A 250 5.05 -47.05 -16.66
CA PHE A 250 3.84 -47.76 -17.12
C PHE A 250 3.92 -48.15 -18.59
N GLN A 251 4.33 -47.23 -19.47
CA GLN A 251 4.46 -47.49 -20.89
C GLN A 251 5.51 -48.53 -21.22
N ILE A 252 6.68 -48.48 -20.53
CA ILE A 252 7.72 -49.49 -20.71
C ILE A 252 7.22 -50.87 -20.30
N VAL A 253 6.61 -50.99 -19.10
CA VAL A 253 6.05 -52.27 -18.61
C VAL A 253 4.95 -52.81 -19.52
N ALA A 254 3.99 -51.96 -19.95
CA ALA A 254 2.92 -52.33 -20.83
C ALA A 254 3.47 -52.85 -22.19
N ARG A 255 4.50 -52.23 -22.71
CA ARG A 255 5.15 -52.63 -23.97
C ARG A 255 5.85 -53.98 -23.87
N LEU A 256 6.42 -54.29 -22.70
CA LEU A 256 7.13 -55.54 -22.46
C LEU A 256 6.15 -56.74 -22.19
N VAL A 257 5.04 -56.46 -21.48
CA VAL A 257 4.09 -57.51 -21.04
C VAL A 257 3.01 -57.78 -22.07
N ALA A 258 2.51 -56.77 -22.76
CA ALA A 258 1.39 -56.85 -23.74
C ALA A 258 1.63 -55.97 -24.97
N PRO A 259 2.57 -56.32 -25.87
CA PRO A 259 2.96 -55.50 -27.02
C PRO A 259 1.81 -55.15 -27.97
N GLN A 260 0.80 -56.00 -28.05
CA GLN A 260 -0.36 -55.82 -28.93
C GLN A 260 -1.49 -54.97 -28.35
N SER A 261 -1.47 -54.68 -27.06
CA SER A 261 -2.50 -53.93 -26.35
C SER A 261 -2.21 -52.45 -26.20
N VAL A 262 -1.06 -51.98 -26.72
CA VAL A 262 -0.70 -50.57 -26.68
C VAL A 262 -1.54 -49.82 -27.71
N PRO A 263 -2.50 -48.96 -27.29
CA PRO A 263 -3.35 -48.21 -28.20
C PRO A 263 -2.52 -47.35 -29.18
N SER A 264 -3.06 -47.07 -30.34
CA SER A 264 -2.51 -46.09 -31.27
C SER A 264 -2.60 -44.70 -30.65
N GLY A 265 -1.53 -44.33 -29.91
CA GLY A 265 -1.50 -43.26 -28.88
C GLY A 265 -1.54 -41.83 -29.40
N PHE A 266 -1.99 -41.57 -30.66
CA PHE A 266 -1.98 -40.23 -31.23
C PHE A 266 -2.85 -39.22 -30.45
N THR A 267 -4.09 -39.58 -30.08
CA THR A 267 -4.99 -38.73 -29.29
C THR A 267 -4.41 -38.48 -27.89
N THR A 268 -3.89 -39.51 -27.25
CA THR A 268 -3.24 -39.39 -25.92
C THR A 268 -2.03 -38.48 -25.98
N LEU A 269 -1.22 -38.57 -27.05
CA LEU A 269 -0.06 -37.72 -27.24
C LEU A 269 -0.46 -36.23 -27.39
N ILE A 270 -1.50 -35.96 -28.22
CA ILE A 270 -1.99 -34.58 -28.39
C ILE A 270 -2.49 -34.01 -27.05
N VAL A 271 -3.33 -34.77 -26.33
CA VAL A 271 -3.85 -34.32 -25.02
C VAL A 271 -2.72 -34.05 -24.04
N LEU A 272 -1.73 -34.93 -23.98
CA LEU A 272 -0.57 -34.76 -23.09
C LEU A 272 0.25 -33.53 -23.46
N ILE A 273 0.53 -33.30 -24.75
CA ILE A 273 1.29 -32.12 -25.21
C ILE A 273 0.52 -30.84 -24.89
N LEU A 274 -0.79 -30.80 -25.15
CA LEU A 274 -1.60 -29.60 -24.83
C LEU A 274 -1.68 -29.36 -23.33
N PHE A 275 -1.80 -30.39 -22.51
CA PHE A 275 -1.87 -30.29 -21.06
C PHE A 275 -0.53 -29.77 -20.48
N VAL A 276 0.60 -30.39 -20.85
CA VAL A 276 1.94 -29.96 -20.41
C VAL A 276 2.25 -28.56 -20.92
N GLY A 277 1.92 -28.26 -22.19
CA GLY A 277 2.08 -26.93 -22.76
C GLY A 277 1.26 -25.87 -22.00
N GLY A 278 0.02 -26.18 -21.63
CA GLY A 278 -0.83 -25.31 -20.82
C GLY A 278 -0.22 -25.01 -19.44
N ILE A 279 0.28 -26.04 -18.76
CA ILE A 279 0.99 -25.87 -17.46
C ILE A 279 2.24 -25.00 -17.64
N GLN A 280 3.05 -25.24 -18.68
CA GLN A 280 4.25 -24.45 -18.96
C GLN A 280 3.92 -22.97 -19.18
N LEU A 281 2.88 -22.66 -19.97
CA LEU A 281 2.43 -21.29 -20.20
C LEU A 281 1.94 -20.62 -18.91
N LEU A 282 1.23 -21.35 -18.04
CA LEU A 282 0.80 -20.84 -16.74
C LEU A 282 2.01 -20.51 -15.85
N CYS A 283 2.96 -21.41 -15.74
CA CYS A 283 4.19 -21.20 -14.98
C CYS A 283 4.96 -19.99 -15.50
N LEU A 284 5.13 -19.87 -16.81
CA LEU A 284 5.81 -18.76 -17.46
C LEU A 284 5.10 -17.42 -17.22
N SER A 285 3.76 -17.41 -17.22
CA SER A 285 2.95 -16.20 -16.92
C SER A 285 3.16 -15.72 -15.49
N ILE A 286 3.23 -16.63 -14.52
CA ILE A 286 3.48 -16.26 -13.12
C ILE A 286 4.91 -15.73 -12.94
N ILE A 287 5.92 -16.41 -13.49
CA ILE A 287 7.32 -15.94 -13.49
C ILE A 287 7.41 -14.55 -14.16
N GLY A 288 6.76 -14.36 -15.31
CA GLY A 288 6.69 -13.09 -16.00
C GLY A 288 6.08 -11.96 -15.15
N SER A 289 5.10 -12.28 -14.29
CA SER A 289 4.52 -11.31 -13.36
C SER A 289 5.54 -10.85 -12.30
N TYR A 290 6.32 -11.76 -11.72
CA TYR A 290 7.40 -11.39 -10.79
C TYR A 290 8.50 -10.59 -11.49
N LEU A 291 8.89 -11.00 -12.70
CA LEU A 291 9.87 -10.27 -13.49
C LEU A 291 9.42 -8.85 -13.80
N ALA A 292 8.12 -8.65 -14.10
CA ALA A 292 7.55 -7.32 -14.31
C ALA A 292 7.67 -6.44 -13.05
N HIS A 293 7.41 -6.98 -11.86
CA HIS A 293 7.59 -6.26 -10.59
C HIS A 293 9.06 -5.91 -10.35
N ILE A 294 9.99 -6.86 -10.56
CA ILE A 294 11.43 -6.61 -10.45
C ILE A 294 11.86 -5.53 -11.45
N TYR A 295 11.36 -5.58 -12.69
CA TYR A 295 11.68 -4.60 -13.73
C TYR A 295 11.23 -3.19 -13.34
N ASP A 296 10.06 -3.04 -12.73
CA ASP A 296 9.58 -1.74 -12.25
C ASP A 296 10.46 -1.20 -11.11
N GLU A 297 10.91 -2.04 -10.19
CA GLU A 297 11.84 -1.65 -9.12
C GLU A 297 13.23 -1.27 -9.66
N VAL A 298 13.76 -2.03 -10.62
CA VAL A 298 15.09 -1.77 -11.23
C VAL A 298 15.12 -0.45 -12.00
N LYS A 299 14.01 -0.03 -12.60
CA LYS A 299 13.92 1.29 -13.28
C LYS A 299 14.14 2.47 -12.34
N ARG A 300 13.93 2.31 -11.03
CA ARG A 300 14.08 3.35 -10.00
C ARG A 300 13.36 4.66 -10.35
N ARG A 301 12.23 4.58 -11.07
CA ARG A 301 11.40 5.76 -11.32
C ARG A 301 10.81 6.23 -10.00
N PRO A 302 10.78 7.55 -9.69
CA PRO A 302 10.20 8.02 -8.44
C PRO A 302 8.72 7.62 -8.33
N ALA A 303 8.29 7.22 -7.13
CA ALA A 303 6.92 6.81 -6.86
C ALA A 303 5.90 7.93 -7.10
N TYR A 304 6.34 9.18 -7.04
CA TYR A 304 5.57 10.39 -7.33
C TYR A 304 6.49 11.52 -7.81
N ILE A 305 5.92 12.52 -8.46
CA ILE A 305 6.62 13.77 -8.84
C ILE A 305 5.79 14.92 -8.32
N VAL A 306 6.40 15.76 -7.49
CA VAL A 306 5.78 16.96 -6.93
C VAL A 306 5.89 18.11 -7.94
N GLN A 307 4.77 18.74 -8.25
CA GLN A 307 4.70 19.95 -9.06
C GLN A 307 4.94 21.21 -8.21
N SER A 308 4.32 21.29 -7.05
CA SER A 308 4.45 22.42 -6.12
C SER A 308 4.07 22.00 -4.69
N ILE A 309 4.63 22.72 -3.71
CA ILE A 309 4.22 22.62 -2.30
C ILE A 309 3.87 24.01 -1.82
N LEU A 310 2.68 24.17 -1.22
CA LEU A 310 2.26 25.41 -0.57
C LEU A 310 2.45 25.25 0.93
N ASN A 311 2.95 26.30 1.59
CA ASN A 311 3.24 26.33 3.02
C ASN A 311 4.24 25.24 3.48
N ASP A 312 5.26 24.94 2.69
CA ASP A 312 6.25 23.90 2.99
C ASP A 312 6.87 24.11 4.40
N PRO A 313 6.70 23.16 5.34
CA PRO A 313 7.22 23.30 6.70
C PRO A 313 8.74 23.37 6.74
N ARG A 314 9.44 22.78 5.75
CA ARG A 314 10.91 22.78 5.68
C ARG A 314 11.48 24.18 5.41
N GLN A 315 10.79 24.98 4.61
CA GLN A 315 11.17 26.37 4.34
C GLN A 315 11.00 27.29 5.57
N ARG A 316 10.08 26.95 6.47
CA ARG A 316 9.87 27.69 7.71
C ARG A 316 11.00 27.46 8.71
N ASP A 317 11.52 26.24 8.78
CA ASP A 317 12.65 25.90 9.66
C ASP A 317 13.96 26.51 9.16
N GLU A 318 14.16 26.64 7.84
CA GLU A 318 15.31 27.35 7.25
C GLU A 318 15.25 28.88 7.53
N ALA A 319 14.07 29.48 7.45
CA ALA A 319 13.87 30.90 7.77
C ALA A 319 14.02 31.23 9.26
N ALA A 320 13.87 30.26 10.14
CA ALA A 320 14.03 30.41 11.59
C ALA A 320 15.50 30.28 12.08
N GLY A 321 16.47 30.08 11.17
CA GLY A 321 17.90 29.96 11.45
C GLY A 321 18.34 28.57 11.93
N PRO A 322 19.63 28.22 11.84
CA PRO A 322 20.11 26.90 12.18
C PRO A 322 19.94 26.62 13.67
N ARG A 323 19.06 25.70 14.00
CA ARG A 323 19.07 25.04 15.32
C ARG A 323 20.34 24.20 15.36
N GLY A 324 21.32 24.65 16.15
CA GLY A 324 22.54 23.90 16.41
C GLY A 324 22.19 22.54 17.00
N ASP A 325 22.22 21.52 16.18
CA ASP A 325 22.75 20.21 16.54
C ASP A 325 22.88 19.37 15.26
N GLY A 326 24.06 18.77 15.13
CA GLY A 326 24.56 18.14 13.93
C GLY A 326 23.77 16.93 13.47
N MET A 327 23.10 17.09 12.34
CA MET A 327 22.78 15.97 11.49
C MET A 327 23.09 16.39 10.06
N LYS A 328 24.29 16.01 9.61
CA LYS A 328 24.78 16.21 8.24
C LYS A 328 23.80 15.60 7.25
N ALA A 329 23.37 16.44 6.32
CA ALA A 329 22.61 16.05 5.14
C ALA A 329 23.32 14.89 4.41
N VAL A 330 22.61 13.77 4.30
CA VAL A 330 22.96 12.71 3.36
C VAL A 330 22.34 13.08 2.00
N THR A 331 22.90 14.10 1.37
CA THR A 331 22.60 14.49 -0.02
C THR A 331 23.89 14.75 -0.78
N GLU A 332 24.83 13.79 -0.70
CA GLU A 332 25.95 13.73 -1.65
C GLU A 332 26.46 12.29 -1.68
N ARG A 333 25.92 11.48 -2.55
CA ARG A 333 26.70 10.40 -3.12
C ARG A 333 26.87 10.67 -4.60
N ALA A 334 27.99 11.38 -4.80
CA ALA A 334 28.72 11.55 -6.02
C ALA A 334 28.87 10.25 -6.83
N HIS A 335 28.88 10.40 -8.14
CA HIS A 335 29.37 9.43 -9.09
C HIS A 335 30.75 8.86 -8.67
N PRO A 336 30.98 7.56 -8.83
CA PRO A 336 32.33 7.04 -8.81
C PRO A 336 33.08 7.54 -10.05
N PRO A 337 34.37 7.86 -9.94
CA PRO A 337 35.20 8.30 -11.07
C PRO A 337 35.38 7.15 -12.06
N THR A 338 35.23 7.47 -13.34
CA THR A 338 35.62 6.62 -14.45
C THR A 338 37.11 6.32 -14.39
N PRO A 339 37.55 5.06 -14.55
CA PRO A 339 38.98 4.80 -14.75
C PRO A 339 39.39 5.20 -16.18
N HIS A 340 40.33 6.10 -16.28
CA HIS A 340 41.12 6.35 -17.47
C HIS A 340 42.19 5.27 -17.61
N ALA A 341 42.41 4.88 -18.89
CA ALA A 341 43.46 4.08 -19.54
C ALA A 341 43.12 2.62 -19.76
#